data_537b6ead6183312fce824c08203a2dff
#
_entry.id   537b6ead6183312fce824c08203a2dff
#
_cell.length_a   1.000
_cell.length_b   1.000
_cell.length_c   1.000
_cell.angle_alpha   90.00
_cell.angle_beta   90.00
_cell.angle_gamma   90.00
#
_symmetry.space_group_name_H-M   'P 1'
#
loop_
_entity.id
_entity.type
_entity.pdbx_description
1 polymer ?
#
loop_
_entity_poly.entity_id
_entity_poly.type
_entity_poly.pdbx_seq_one_letter_code
_entity_poly.pdbx_strand_id
1 'polypeptide(L)'
;MILIVDDEQAVLASLRLLFRHQGWESRRVKTPHTAMEVVQEQRPDLVLLDMNFTPDTSGKEGLNLLRKILKHDPSIPVILITGWATVELAIEGMKAGARDFIPKPWKDEQLLQSIKSILEASSNSSQSNNRKRLDEQFDFGHIIGEDPAFLQVLHTIGRVAATDASVLILGESGTGKELIAEAVHQN
;
A
#
# COMPACT_ATOMS: atom_id res chain seq x y z
N MET A 1 -2.20 -1.18 -7.49
CA MET A 1 -3.63 -1.45 -7.83
C MET A 1 -4.51 -1.24 -6.60
N ILE A 2 -5.63 -0.51 -6.73
CA ILE A 2 -6.63 -0.34 -5.66
C ILE A 2 -7.75 -1.37 -5.87
N LEU A 3 -8.07 -2.17 -4.86
CA LEU A 3 -9.21 -3.09 -4.88
C LEU A 3 -10.46 -2.38 -4.35
N ILE A 4 -11.54 -2.37 -5.12
CA ILE A 4 -12.84 -1.83 -4.73
C ILE A 4 -13.81 -2.99 -4.54
N VAL A 5 -14.39 -3.06 -3.35
CA VAL A 5 -15.32 -4.13 -2.96
C VAL A 5 -16.65 -3.49 -2.56
N ASP A 6 -17.65 -3.60 -3.43
CA ASP A 6 -18.97 -2.99 -3.24
C ASP A 6 -19.98 -3.74 -4.12
N ASP A 7 -21.17 -4.05 -3.65
CA ASP A 7 -22.19 -4.76 -4.43
C ASP A 7 -22.95 -3.84 -5.40
N GLU A 8 -22.91 -2.52 -5.14
CA GLU A 8 -23.58 -1.51 -5.97
C GLU A 8 -22.80 -1.21 -7.25
N GLN A 9 -23.35 -1.55 -8.40
CA GLN A 9 -22.76 -1.30 -9.71
C GLN A 9 -22.48 0.20 -9.96
N ALA A 10 -23.36 1.07 -9.48
CA ALA A 10 -23.22 2.52 -9.64
C ALA A 10 -22.01 3.06 -8.89
N VAL A 11 -21.79 2.61 -7.65
CA VAL A 11 -20.61 2.93 -6.83
C VAL A 11 -19.33 2.46 -7.51
N LEU A 12 -19.28 1.20 -7.95
CA LEU A 12 -18.12 0.64 -8.66
C LEU A 12 -17.79 1.42 -9.94
N ALA A 13 -18.80 1.87 -10.69
CA ALA A 13 -18.63 2.63 -11.92
C ALA A 13 -18.09 4.05 -11.62
N SER A 14 -18.67 4.73 -10.63
CA SER A 14 -18.25 6.07 -10.19
C SER A 14 -16.79 6.07 -9.70
N LEU A 15 -16.45 5.16 -8.79
CA LEU A 15 -15.08 5.04 -8.26
C LEU A 15 -14.06 4.69 -9.34
N ARG A 16 -14.42 3.82 -10.30
CA ARG A 16 -13.56 3.54 -11.45
C ARG A 16 -13.23 4.79 -12.26
N LEU A 17 -14.26 5.61 -12.54
CA LEU A 17 -14.08 6.83 -13.32
C LEU A 17 -13.19 7.81 -12.57
N LEU A 18 -13.47 8.01 -11.27
CA LEU A 18 -12.69 8.87 -10.38
C LEU A 18 -11.21 8.45 -10.34
N PHE A 19 -10.92 7.17 -10.15
CA PHE A 19 -9.55 6.67 -10.07
C PHE A 19 -8.82 6.70 -11.41
N ARG A 20 -9.52 6.45 -12.51
CA ARG A 20 -8.94 6.61 -13.84
C ARG A 20 -8.49 8.04 -14.10
N HIS A 21 -9.22 9.05 -13.64
CA HIS A 21 -8.82 10.46 -13.73
C HIS A 21 -7.56 10.77 -12.91
N GLN A 22 -7.30 10.02 -11.84
CA GLN A 22 -6.08 10.13 -11.04
C GLN A 22 -4.92 9.28 -11.57
N GLY A 23 -5.11 8.52 -12.66
CA GLY A 23 -4.12 7.57 -13.18
C GLY A 23 -3.95 6.31 -12.32
N TRP A 24 -4.88 6.02 -11.39
CA TRP A 24 -4.81 4.85 -10.52
C TRP A 24 -5.43 3.63 -11.18
N GLU A 25 -4.70 2.53 -11.14
CA GLU A 25 -5.24 1.22 -11.54
C GLU A 25 -6.17 0.69 -10.44
N SER A 26 -7.36 0.19 -10.84
CA SER A 26 -8.33 -0.36 -9.91
C SER A 26 -8.97 -1.64 -10.42
N ARG A 27 -9.14 -2.63 -9.53
CA ARG A 27 -9.92 -3.85 -9.73
C ARG A 27 -11.18 -3.78 -8.88
N ARG A 28 -12.30 -4.25 -9.41
CA ARG A 28 -13.62 -4.14 -8.79
C ARG A 28 -14.23 -5.50 -8.62
N VAL A 29 -14.78 -5.75 -7.44
CA VAL A 29 -15.47 -7.00 -7.10
C VAL A 29 -16.74 -6.70 -6.31
N LYS A 30 -17.71 -7.61 -6.37
CA LYS A 30 -19.04 -7.40 -5.77
C LYS A 30 -19.28 -8.22 -4.51
N THR A 31 -18.41 -9.16 -4.20
CA THR A 31 -18.63 -10.07 -3.09
C THR A 31 -17.39 -10.23 -2.23
N PRO A 32 -17.57 -10.51 -0.92
CA PRO A 32 -16.46 -10.82 -0.03
C PRO A 32 -15.60 -12.01 -0.50
N HIS A 33 -16.21 -12.99 -1.16
CA HIS A 33 -15.51 -14.17 -1.69
C HIS A 33 -14.53 -13.78 -2.79
N THR A 34 -15.01 -13.09 -3.83
CA THR A 34 -14.16 -12.63 -4.93
C THR A 34 -13.12 -11.61 -4.50
N ALA A 35 -13.39 -10.83 -3.44
CA ALA A 35 -12.40 -9.94 -2.85
C ALA A 35 -11.20 -10.71 -2.28
N MET A 36 -11.45 -11.79 -1.55
CA MET A 36 -10.38 -12.63 -0.99
C MET A 36 -9.58 -13.36 -2.08
N GLU A 37 -10.23 -13.82 -3.16
CA GLU A 37 -9.52 -14.39 -4.31
C GLU A 37 -8.52 -13.40 -4.89
N VAL A 38 -8.97 -12.15 -5.13
CA VAL A 38 -8.10 -11.09 -5.67
C VAL A 38 -6.94 -10.78 -4.72
N VAL A 39 -7.19 -10.66 -3.41
CA VAL A 39 -6.15 -10.40 -2.40
C VAL A 39 -5.09 -11.51 -2.38
N GLN A 40 -5.50 -12.75 -2.58
CA GLN A 40 -4.59 -13.91 -2.62
C GLN A 40 -3.81 -14.02 -3.92
N GLU A 41 -4.43 -13.65 -5.06
CA GLU A 41 -3.77 -13.65 -6.37
C GLU A 41 -2.74 -12.54 -6.52
N GLN A 42 -3.10 -11.35 -6.09
CA GLN A 42 -2.29 -10.14 -6.24
C GLN A 42 -2.54 -9.17 -5.08
N ARG A 43 -1.51 -8.96 -4.26
CA ARG A 43 -1.59 -8.00 -3.15
C ARG A 43 -2.01 -6.61 -3.65
N PRO A 44 -3.14 -6.04 -3.18
CA PRO A 44 -3.52 -4.67 -3.49
C PRO A 44 -2.70 -3.66 -2.67
N ASP A 45 -2.50 -2.46 -3.22
CA ASP A 45 -1.86 -1.36 -2.50
C ASP A 45 -2.81 -0.73 -1.48
N LEU A 46 -4.12 -0.84 -1.72
CA LEU A 46 -5.20 -0.37 -0.87
C LEU A 46 -6.50 -1.10 -1.21
N VAL A 47 -7.33 -1.35 -0.20
CA VAL A 47 -8.69 -1.87 -0.36
C VAL A 47 -9.70 -0.81 0.06
N LEU A 48 -10.64 -0.47 -0.83
CA LEU A 48 -11.88 0.23 -0.50
C LEU A 48 -12.97 -0.80 -0.30
N LEU A 49 -13.51 -0.87 0.90
CA LEU A 49 -14.40 -1.94 1.33
C LEU A 49 -15.75 -1.39 1.78
N ASP A 50 -16.83 -1.75 1.08
CA ASP A 50 -18.17 -1.54 1.61
C ASP A 50 -18.43 -2.44 2.83
N MET A 51 -19.23 -1.91 3.74
CA MET A 51 -19.56 -2.62 4.99
C MET A 51 -20.72 -3.60 4.82
N ASN A 52 -21.61 -3.39 3.83
CA ASN A 52 -22.83 -4.15 3.65
C ASN A 52 -22.91 -4.74 2.25
N PHE A 53 -23.13 -6.04 2.14
CA PHE A 53 -23.27 -6.78 0.89
C PHE A 53 -24.65 -7.46 0.77
N THR A 54 -25.49 -7.32 1.79
CA THR A 54 -26.86 -7.81 1.85
C THR A 54 -27.77 -6.72 2.40
N PRO A 55 -29.10 -6.88 2.29
CA PRO A 55 -30.08 -5.94 2.90
C PRO A 55 -29.92 -5.79 4.43
N ASP A 56 -29.20 -6.68 5.09
CA ASP A 56 -28.82 -6.50 6.50
C ASP A 56 -27.71 -5.44 6.61
N THR A 57 -28.11 -4.26 7.09
CA THR A 57 -27.24 -3.07 7.24
C THR A 57 -26.37 -3.12 8.50
N SER A 58 -26.13 -4.31 9.09
CA SER A 58 -25.38 -4.46 10.33
C SER A 58 -23.87 -4.21 10.21
N GLY A 59 -23.33 -4.15 8.99
CA GLY A 59 -21.88 -3.99 8.75
C GLY A 59 -21.04 -5.22 9.08
N LYS A 60 -21.63 -6.32 9.55
CA LYS A 60 -20.92 -7.53 9.99
C LYS A 60 -20.14 -8.19 8.86
N GLU A 61 -20.68 -8.14 7.64
CA GLU A 61 -20.04 -8.77 6.47
C GLU A 61 -18.75 -8.05 6.10
N GLY A 62 -18.76 -6.72 6.05
CA GLY A 62 -17.58 -5.90 5.80
C GLY A 62 -16.53 -6.06 6.91
N LEU A 63 -16.95 -6.06 8.19
CA LEU A 63 -16.04 -6.31 9.31
C LEU A 63 -15.40 -7.70 9.25
N ASN A 64 -16.16 -8.73 8.87
CA ASN A 64 -15.61 -10.07 8.70
C ASN A 64 -14.61 -10.13 7.54
N LEU A 65 -14.88 -9.46 6.43
CA LEU A 65 -13.95 -9.38 5.31
C LEU A 65 -12.70 -8.60 5.68
N LEU A 66 -12.83 -7.45 6.35
CA LEU A 66 -11.70 -6.69 6.90
C LEU A 66 -10.77 -7.58 7.73
N ARG A 67 -11.33 -8.33 8.71
CA ARG A 67 -10.55 -9.23 9.55
C ARG A 67 -9.85 -10.34 8.75
N LYS A 68 -10.49 -10.87 7.70
CA LYS A 68 -9.89 -11.89 6.83
C LYS A 68 -8.74 -11.31 6.00
N ILE A 69 -8.90 -10.11 5.44
CA ILE A 69 -7.84 -9.41 4.68
C ILE A 69 -6.64 -9.16 5.59
N LEU A 70 -6.85 -8.55 6.77
CA LEU A 70 -5.77 -8.23 7.70
C LEU A 70 -5.14 -9.47 8.37
N LYS A 71 -5.86 -10.58 8.48
CA LYS A 71 -5.28 -11.87 8.89
C LYS A 71 -4.38 -12.46 7.80
N HIS A 72 -4.72 -12.26 6.53
CA HIS A 72 -3.91 -12.70 5.39
C HIS A 72 -2.64 -11.85 5.25
N ASP A 73 -2.80 -10.54 5.24
CA ASP A 73 -1.68 -9.58 5.21
C ASP A 73 -2.05 -8.31 6.01
N PRO A 74 -1.49 -8.14 7.23
CA PRO A 74 -1.79 -6.99 8.08
C PRO A 74 -1.24 -5.66 7.54
N SER A 75 -0.40 -5.69 6.51
CA SER A 75 0.16 -4.49 5.89
C SER A 75 -0.74 -3.89 4.80
N ILE A 76 -1.79 -4.60 4.35
CA ILE A 76 -2.74 -4.07 3.38
C ILE A 76 -3.61 -2.99 4.04
N PRO A 77 -3.55 -1.73 3.60
CA PRO A 77 -4.42 -0.70 4.13
C PRO A 77 -5.85 -0.88 3.62
N VAL A 78 -6.82 -0.81 4.52
CA VAL A 78 -8.25 -0.90 4.20
C VAL A 78 -8.96 0.36 4.63
N ILE A 79 -9.69 0.99 3.70
CA ILE A 79 -10.64 2.07 3.96
C ILE A 79 -12.04 1.48 3.92
N LEU A 80 -12.81 1.70 4.96
CA LEU A 80 -14.21 1.30 5.02
C LEU A 80 -15.11 2.39 4.43
N ILE A 81 -16.09 1.99 3.63
CA ILE A 81 -17.12 2.88 3.07
C ILE A 81 -18.49 2.33 3.48
N THR A 82 -19.42 3.18 3.88
CA THR A 82 -20.76 2.74 4.22
C THR A 82 -21.82 3.84 4.10
N GLY A 83 -23.02 3.47 3.67
CA GLY A 83 -24.18 4.33 3.67
C GLY A 83 -24.85 4.48 5.05
N TRP A 84 -24.56 3.56 5.98
CA TRP A 84 -25.14 3.52 7.33
C TRP A 84 -24.03 3.70 8.36
N ALA A 85 -23.46 4.91 8.39
CA ALA A 85 -22.40 5.26 9.30
C ALA A 85 -22.95 5.49 10.71
N THR A 86 -23.01 4.45 11.55
CA THR A 86 -23.12 4.66 12.99
C THR A 86 -21.74 4.85 13.59
N VAL A 87 -21.67 5.65 14.65
CA VAL A 87 -20.39 5.89 15.37
C VAL A 87 -19.82 4.56 15.89
N GLU A 88 -20.67 3.67 16.35
CA GLU A 88 -20.29 2.36 16.86
C GLU A 88 -19.62 1.51 15.77
N LEU A 89 -20.18 1.47 14.57
CA LEU A 89 -19.65 0.71 13.44
C LEU A 89 -18.30 1.25 12.97
N ALA A 90 -18.16 2.58 12.94
CA ALA A 90 -16.90 3.22 12.62
C ALA A 90 -15.81 2.87 13.65
N ILE A 91 -16.14 2.95 14.96
CA ILE A 91 -15.23 2.60 16.05
C ILE A 91 -14.84 1.11 15.95
N GLU A 92 -15.78 0.21 15.68
CA GLU A 92 -15.49 -1.22 15.53
C GLU A 92 -14.58 -1.50 14.34
N GLY A 93 -14.81 -0.85 13.20
CA GLY A 93 -13.96 -0.95 12.02
C GLY A 93 -12.54 -0.48 12.28
N MET A 94 -12.38 0.69 12.93
CA MET A 94 -11.07 1.23 13.29
C MET A 94 -10.33 0.34 14.29
N LYS A 95 -11.03 -0.19 15.31
CA LYS A 95 -10.47 -1.17 16.26
C LYS A 95 -10.09 -2.48 15.58
N ALA A 96 -10.79 -2.89 14.53
CA ALA A 96 -10.47 -4.07 13.74
C ALA A 96 -9.26 -3.87 12.81
N GLY A 97 -8.73 -2.64 12.71
CA GLY A 97 -7.50 -2.32 11.97
C GLY A 97 -7.71 -1.60 10.64
N ALA A 98 -8.91 -1.10 10.35
CA ALA A 98 -9.11 -0.21 9.21
C ALA A 98 -8.26 1.06 9.35
N ARG A 99 -7.81 1.60 8.23
CA ARG A 99 -7.00 2.84 8.19
C ARG A 99 -7.84 4.10 8.19
N ASP A 100 -9.04 4.01 7.63
CA ASP A 100 -9.99 5.12 7.57
C ASP A 100 -11.42 4.62 7.40
N PHE A 101 -12.37 5.53 7.60
CA PHE A 101 -13.80 5.26 7.49
C PHE A 101 -14.49 6.44 6.80
N ILE A 102 -15.17 6.19 5.67
CA ILE A 102 -15.78 7.22 4.83
C ILE A 102 -17.29 6.95 4.69
N PRO A 103 -18.13 7.89 5.10
CA PRO A 103 -19.60 7.75 4.92
C PRO A 103 -20.00 7.96 3.47
N LYS A 104 -20.98 7.21 2.97
CA LYS A 104 -21.73 7.49 1.72
C LYS A 104 -22.86 8.50 2.03
N PRO A 105 -23.10 9.54 1.22
CA PRO A 105 -22.29 9.95 0.08
C PRO A 105 -21.03 10.69 0.52
N TRP A 106 -19.92 10.43 -0.15
CA TRP A 106 -18.65 11.12 0.10
C TRP A 106 -18.46 12.32 -0.82
N LYS A 107 -17.50 13.19 -0.46
CA LYS A 107 -16.95 14.19 -1.35
C LYS A 107 -15.70 13.60 -2.01
N ASP A 108 -15.59 13.71 -3.33
CA ASP A 108 -14.47 13.14 -4.09
C ASP A 108 -13.11 13.62 -3.57
N GLU A 109 -13.00 14.91 -3.23
CA GLU A 109 -11.77 15.49 -2.68
C GLU A 109 -11.34 14.82 -1.37
N GLN A 110 -12.28 14.57 -0.46
CA GLN A 110 -12.01 13.93 0.82
C GLN A 110 -11.56 12.48 0.64
N LEU A 111 -12.26 11.72 -0.23
CA LEU A 111 -11.92 10.35 -0.55
C LEU A 111 -10.51 10.26 -1.17
N LEU A 112 -10.23 11.11 -2.16
CA LEU A 112 -8.94 11.14 -2.83
C LEU A 112 -7.80 11.54 -1.88
N GLN A 113 -8.04 12.48 -0.98
CA GLN A 113 -7.05 12.89 0.03
C GLN A 113 -6.73 11.75 1.00
N SER A 114 -7.74 11.06 1.51
CA SER A 114 -7.55 9.89 2.39
C SER A 114 -6.73 8.80 1.69
N ILE A 115 -7.10 8.43 0.44
CA ILE A 115 -6.38 7.43 -0.34
C ILE A 115 -4.91 7.83 -0.56
N LYS A 116 -4.65 9.09 -0.99
CA LYS A 116 -3.28 9.59 -1.21
C LYS A 116 -2.43 9.49 0.05
N SER A 117 -2.94 10.01 1.16
CA SER A 117 -2.23 9.98 2.45
C SER A 117 -1.87 8.56 2.88
N ILE A 118 -2.77 7.60 2.68
CA ILE A 118 -2.53 6.20 3.07
C ILE A 118 -1.53 5.52 2.12
N LEU A 119 -1.62 5.77 0.80
CA LEU A 119 -0.68 5.23 -0.17
C LEU A 119 0.74 5.78 0.05
N GLU A 120 0.88 7.08 0.34
CA GLU A 120 2.15 7.72 0.66
C GLU A 120 2.75 7.17 1.96
N ALA A 121 1.95 7.01 3.01
CA ALA A 121 2.39 6.41 4.27
C ALA A 121 2.83 4.94 4.08
N SER A 122 2.12 4.18 3.24
CA SER A 122 2.46 2.79 2.91
C SER A 122 3.74 2.70 2.08
N SER A 123 3.98 3.65 1.18
CA SER A 123 5.23 3.76 0.42
C SER A 123 6.41 4.06 1.34
N ASN A 124 6.27 4.99 2.28
CA ASN A 124 7.29 5.34 3.25
C ASN A 124 7.61 4.18 4.20
N SER A 125 6.60 3.44 4.66
CA SER A 125 6.81 2.25 5.50
C SER A 125 7.47 1.09 4.74
N SER A 126 7.18 0.94 3.47
CA SER A 126 7.85 -0.03 2.59
C SER A 126 9.32 0.36 2.34
N GLN A 127 9.63 1.65 2.26
CA GLN A 127 10.97 2.17 2.09
C GLN A 127 11.84 1.92 3.33
N SER A 128 11.33 2.21 4.53
CA SER A 128 12.07 1.96 5.77
C SER A 128 12.28 0.45 6.02
N ASN A 129 11.34 -0.41 5.64
CA ASN A 129 11.52 -1.86 5.67
C ASN A 129 12.54 -2.36 4.62
N ASN A 130 12.56 -1.77 3.42
CA ASN A 130 13.55 -2.09 2.39
C ASN A 130 14.96 -1.66 2.83
N ARG A 131 15.11 -0.49 3.47
CA ARG A 131 16.37 -0.04 4.02
C ARG A 131 16.89 -0.99 5.10
N LYS A 132 16.04 -1.34 6.09
CA LYS A 132 16.41 -2.30 7.15
C LYS A 132 16.86 -3.65 6.61
N ARG A 133 16.16 -4.19 5.61
CA ARG A 133 16.54 -5.46 4.96
C ARG A 133 17.89 -5.37 4.25
N LEU A 134 18.20 -4.24 3.63
CA LEU A 134 19.48 -4.01 3.00
C LEU A 134 20.59 -3.92 4.05
N ASP A 135 20.36 -3.23 5.18
CA ASP A 135 21.32 -3.12 6.28
C ASP A 135 21.49 -4.44 7.06
N GLU A 136 20.52 -5.36 7.01
CA GLU A 136 20.63 -6.71 7.57
C GLU A 136 21.44 -7.66 6.66
N GLN A 137 21.44 -7.42 5.36
CA GLN A 137 22.11 -8.27 4.36
C GLN A 137 23.52 -7.76 3.98
N PHE A 138 23.75 -6.45 4.07
CA PHE A 138 24.93 -5.76 3.58
C PHE A 138 25.39 -4.70 4.58
N ASP A 139 26.67 -4.41 4.59
CA ASP A 139 27.23 -3.34 5.44
C ASP A 139 27.11 -1.96 4.77
N PHE A 140 25.95 -1.33 4.97
CA PHE A 140 25.67 0.03 4.54
C PHE A 140 25.52 1.01 5.71
N GLY A 141 25.98 0.66 6.91
CA GLY A 141 25.74 1.41 8.14
C GLY A 141 26.26 2.86 8.13
N HIS A 142 27.24 3.18 7.29
CA HIS A 142 27.80 4.52 7.11
C HIS A 142 27.13 5.33 5.97
N ILE A 143 26.23 4.72 5.20
CA ILE A 143 25.51 5.37 4.12
C ILE A 143 24.10 5.74 4.61
N ILE A 144 23.75 7.02 4.57
CA ILE A 144 22.46 7.53 5.01
C ILE A 144 21.62 7.89 3.79
N GLY A 145 20.37 7.40 3.74
CA GLY A 145 19.40 7.73 2.69
C GLY A 145 18.29 6.69 2.59
N GLU A 146 17.06 7.17 2.36
CA GLU A 146 15.84 6.35 2.25
C GLU A 146 15.08 6.62 0.95
N ASP A 147 15.62 7.48 0.06
CA ASP A 147 15.01 7.76 -1.23
C ASP A 147 14.88 6.47 -2.08
N PRO A 148 13.73 6.20 -2.73
CA PRO A 148 13.50 4.98 -3.51
C PRO A 148 14.54 4.72 -4.60
N ALA A 149 14.96 5.76 -5.33
CA ALA A 149 15.97 5.62 -6.38
C ALA A 149 17.34 5.29 -5.77
N PHE A 150 17.64 5.88 -4.62
CA PHE A 150 18.86 5.59 -3.88
C PHE A 150 18.86 4.17 -3.29
N LEU A 151 17.75 3.69 -2.77
CA LEU A 151 17.65 2.28 -2.30
C LEU A 151 17.83 1.28 -3.43
N GLN A 152 17.42 1.59 -4.67
CA GLN A 152 17.73 0.76 -5.84
C GLN A 152 19.23 0.72 -6.14
N VAL A 153 19.93 1.82 -5.96
CA VAL A 153 21.42 1.86 -6.09
C VAL A 153 22.04 0.95 -5.05
N LEU A 154 21.66 1.04 -3.76
CA LEU A 154 22.17 0.16 -2.70
C LEU A 154 21.89 -1.32 -2.98
N HIS A 155 20.69 -1.64 -3.47
CA HIS A 155 20.36 -3.01 -3.86
C HIS A 155 21.24 -3.53 -5.00
N THR A 156 21.58 -2.66 -5.97
CA THR A 156 22.47 -3.00 -7.07
C THR A 156 23.89 -3.23 -6.56
N ILE A 157 24.38 -2.39 -5.63
CA ILE A 157 25.69 -2.53 -4.99
C ILE A 157 25.79 -3.89 -4.31
N GLY A 158 24.84 -4.27 -3.46
CA GLY A 158 24.87 -5.55 -2.75
C GLY A 158 24.89 -6.76 -3.70
N ARG A 159 24.24 -6.67 -4.86
CA ARG A 159 24.29 -7.73 -5.88
C ARG A 159 25.63 -7.82 -6.61
N VAL A 160 26.26 -6.68 -6.87
CA VAL A 160 27.50 -6.61 -7.66
C VAL A 160 28.73 -6.86 -6.79
N ALA A 161 28.70 -6.41 -5.54
CA ALA A 161 29.80 -6.59 -4.58
C ALA A 161 30.17 -8.07 -4.38
N ALA A 162 29.22 -8.99 -4.48
CA ALA A 162 29.45 -10.43 -4.41
C ALA A 162 30.07 -11.04 -5.68
N THR A 163 30.48 -10.23 -6.66
CA THR A 163 31.02 -10.68 -7.96
C THR A 163 32.39 -10.03 -8.26
N ASP A 164 33.18 -10.64 -9.14
CA ASP A 164 34.44 -10.07 -9.64
C ASP A 164 34.23 -9.07 -10.80
N ALA A 165 33.03 -8.53 -10.98
CA ALA A 165 32.71 -7.62 -12.07
C ALA A 165 33.32 -6.23 -11.85
N SER A 166 33.87 -5.63 -12.91
CA SER A 166 34.27 -4.22 -12.87
C SER A 166 33.09 -3.29 -12.78
N VAL A 167 33.08 -2.37 -11.81
CA VAL A 167 31.99 -1.42 -11.55
C VAL A 167 32.43 -0.01 -11.95
N LEU A 168 31.63 0.64 -12.79
CA LEU A 168 31.80 2.05 -13.13
C LEU A 168 30.76 2.89 -12.38
N ILE A 169 31.21 3.81 -11.52
CA ILE A 169 30.35 4.71 -10.73
C ILE A 169 30.37 6.10 -11.39
N LEU A 170 29.21 6.55 -11.86
CA LEU A 170 29.01 7.85 -12.49
C LEU A 170 28.16 8.77 -11.61
N GLY A 171 28.45 10.05 -11.61
CA GLY A 171 27.68 11.07 -10.89
C GLY A 171 28.43 12.39 -10.81
N GLU A 172 27.75 13.45 -10.42
CA GLU A 172 28.33 14.79 -10.24
C GLU A 172 29.34 14.82 -9.08
N SER A 173 30.19 15.87 -9.03
CA SER A 173 31.12 16.04 -7.91
C SER A 173 30.33 16.25 -6.60
N GLY A 174 30.79 15.60 -5.51
CA GLY A 174 30.16 15.71 -4.18
C GLY A 174 28.94 14.82 -3.96
N THR A 175 28.56 13.94 -4.89
CA THR A 175 27.40 13.02 -4.75
C THR A 175 27.67 11.76 -3.95
N GLY A 176 28.81 11.64 -3.25
CA GLY A 176 29.11 10.48 -2.40
C GLY A 176 29.60 9.23 -3.15
N LYS A 177 30.15 9.38 -4.37
CA LYS A 177 30.69 8.24 -5.14
C LYS A 177 31.76 7.42 -4.38
N GLU A 178 32.55 8.07 -3.52
CA GLU A 178 33.58 7.41 -2.69
C GLU A 178 32.91 6.45 -1.70
N LEU A 179 31.81 6.87 -1.04
CA LEU A 179 31.04 6.01 -0.12
C LEU A 179 30.46 4.79 -0.86
N ILE A 180 30.02 4.99 -2.09
CA ILE A 180 29.49 3.90 -2.93
C ILE A 180 30.62 2.94 -3.32
N ALA A 181 31.80 3.43 -3.68
CA ALA A 181 32.95 2.59 -4.00
C ALA A 181 33.41 1.79 -2.78
N GLU A 182 33.45 2.42 -1.62
CA GLU A 182 33.74 1.77 -0.35
C GLU A 182 32.74 0.66 -0.02
N ALA A 183 31.46 0.92 -0.18
CA ALA A 183 30.40 -0.06 0.03
C ALA A 183 30.49 -1.28 -0.92
N VAL A 184 30.87 -1.07 -2.18
CA VAL A 184 31.14 -2.18 -3.12
C VAL A 184 32.34 -3.03 -2.63
N HIS A 185 33.37 -2.40 -2.04
CA HIS A 185 34.56 -3.11 -1.58
C HIS A 185 34.34 -3.85 -0.26
N GLN A 186 33.44 -3.35 0.61
CA GLN A 186 33.20 -3.93 1.94
C GLN A 186 32.23 -5.12 1.90
N ASN A 187 31.38 -5.25 0.88
CA ASN A 187 30.36 -6.30 0.74
C ASN A 187 30.76 -7.34 -0.30
#